data_df95910d5d3a1d1fae1b9a817d811b53
#
_entry.id   df95910d5d3a1d1fae1b9a817d811b53
#
_cell.length_a   1.000
_cell.length_b   1.000
_cell.length_c   1.000
_cell.angle_alpha   90.00
_cell.angle_beta   90.00
_cell.angle_gamma   90.00
#
_symmetry.space_group_name_H-M   'P 1'
#
loop_
_entity.id
_entity.type
_entity.pdbx_description
1 polymer ?
#
loop_
_entity_poly.entity_id
_entity_poly.type
_entity_poly.pdbx_seq_one_letter_code
_entity_poly.pdbx_strand_id
1 'polypeptide(L)'
;ITIQTSKGNFMNNKRNVTFIGLGKMGYPMAGHLSKSSLVNLRVFNRTMEKALKWNEEFEGEVVTSLEQAVSGADVVITCTGRDEDMMEIVFADDGLYTFLKEGAIFIDHTTTSFKLAKHLNESFQAKSVAFIDAPVSGGEAGAVNGILSVMAGGDKAVLESSESLIRTYSKNITHMGQSGSGQLAKMVNQICIAGLLQGLSEGLLFAESENIDMKSLLLAISGGAAQSWQMDNRAQTMHQREFDFGFAIKWMVKDLGYCIDQAKSNNSDLGFTKEVYERYVSLMDKGHAYSDTSALMLFNELN
;
A
#
# COMPACT_ATOMS: atom_id res chain seq x y z
N ILE A 1 -36.54 -31.17 -35.70
CA ILE A 1 -35.86 -29.85 -35.69
C ILE A 1 -34.87 -29.89 -34.54
N THR A 2 -33.62 -30.17 -34.87
CA THR A 2 -32.51 -30.30 -33.92
C THR A 2 -31.92 -28.91 -33.69
N ILE A 3 -32.07 -28.35 -32.48
CA ILE A 3 -31.46 -27.07 -32.13
C ILE A 3 -30.00 -27.34 -31.76
N GLN A 4 -29.08 -26.99 -32.68
CA GLN A 4 -27.65 -26.92 -32.39
C GLN A 4 -27.40 -25.71 -31.48
N THR A 5 -27.14 -25.97 -30.21
CA THR A 5 -26.57 -24.96 -29.30
C THR A 5 -25.11 -24.73 -29.67
N SER A 6 -24.83 -23.61 -30.33
CA SER A 6 -23.48 -23.14 -30.55
C SER A 6 -22.84 -22.81 -29.18
N LYS A 7 -21.97 -23.70 -28.71
CA LYS A 7 -21.02 -23.35 -27.62
C LYS A 7 -20.07 -22.30 -28.20
N GLY A 8 -20.34 -21.04 -27.86
CA GLY A 8 -19.40 -19.96 -28.12
C GLY A 8 -18.05 -20.31 -27.46
N ASN A 9 -17.02 -20.39 -28.25
CA ASN A 9 -15.63 -20.41 -27.80
C ASN A 9 -15.39 -19.07 -27.06
N PHE A 10 -15.52 -19.06 -25.76
CA PHE A 10 -14.90 -18.03 -24.94
C PHE A 10 -13.37 -18.24 -25.06
N MET A 11 -12.77 -17.65 -26.08
CA MET A 11 -11.33 -17.44 -26.04
C MET A 11 -11.04 -16.65 -24.77
N ASN A 12 -10.33 -17.27 -23.85
CA ASN A 12 -9.84 -16.68 -22.62
C ASN A 12 -8.75 -15.67 -23.02
N ASN A 13 -9.16 -14.45 -23.44
CA ASN A 13 -8.23 -13.41 -23.83
C ASN A 13 -7.60 -12.89 -22.54
N LYS A 14 -6.35 -13.32 -22.28
CA LYS A 14 -5.57 -12.80 -21.17
C LYS A 14 -5.44 -11.29 -21.29
N ARG A 15 -5.59 -10.56 -20.18
CA ARG A 15 -5.34 -9.12 -20.14
C ARG A 15 -3.83 -8.85 -20.11
N ASN A 16 -3.38 -7.86 -20.83
CA ASN A 16 -2.01 -7.36 -20.72
C ASN A 16 -1.92 -6.46 -19.49
N VAL A 17 -1.26 -6.95 -18.46
CA VAL A 17 -1.15 -6.24 -17.17
C VAL A 17 0.31 -5.88 -16.94
N THR A 18 0.54 -4.65 -16.53
CA THR A 18 1.86 -4.18 -16.11
C THR A 18 1.86 -3.88 -14.62
N PHE A 19 2.86 -4.37 -13.90
CA PHE A 19 3.09 -4.03 -12.50
C PHE A 19 4.38 -3.22 -12.35
N ILE A 20 4.26 -1.99 -11.80
CA ILE A 20 5.37 -1.04 -11.63
C ILE A 20 5.66 -0.85 -10.15
N GLY A 21 6.92 -1.12 -9.76
CA GLY A 21 7.38 -0.95 -8.38
C GLY A 21 7.42 -2.28 -7.62
N LEU A 22 8.63 -2.86 -7.56
CA LEU A 22 8.92 -4.13 -6.87
C LEU A 22 9.61 -3.88 -5.53
N GLY A 23 9.00 -3.01 -4.71
CA GLY A 23 9.37 -2.82 -3.30
C GLY A 23 8.87 -3.96 -2.42
N LYS A 24 8.99 -3.81 -1.08
CA LYS A 24 8.55 -4.83 -0.09
C LYS A 24 7.10 -5.28 -0.29
N MET A 25 6.23 -4.36 -0.73
CA MET A 25 4.82 -4.64 -1.00
C MET A 25 4.60 -5.15 -2.42
N GLY A 26 5.09 -4.42 -3.43
CA GLY A 26 4.82 -4.72 -4.85
C GLY A 26 5.46 -6.01 -5.33
N TYR A 27 6.61 -6.42 -4.79
CA TYR A 27 7.30 -7.66 -5.15
C TYR A 27 6.40 -8.91 -4.97
N PRO A 28 5.85 -9.18 -3.77
CA PRO A 28 4.93 -10.30 -3.59
C PRO A 28 3.58 -10.11 -4.28
N MET A 29 3.06 -8.87 -4.39
CA MET A 29 1.80 -8.61 -5.09
C MET A 29 1.91 -8.98 -6.57
N ALA A 30 2.98 -8.55 -7.26
CA ALA A 30 3.27 -8.95 -8.63
C ALA A 30 3.48 -10.47 -8.74
N GLY A 31 4.11 -11.11 -7.74
CA GLY A 31 4.30 -12.57 -7.68
C GLY A 31 2.98 -13.33 -7.55
N HIS A 32 2.01 -12.84 -6.81
CA HIS A 32 0.66 -13.42 -6.79
C HIS A 32 -0.05 -13.25 -8.12
N LEU A 33 0.05 -12.07 -8.71
CA LEU A 33 -0.58 -11.77 -10.00
C LEU A 33 -0.02 -12.64 -11.15
N SER A 34 1.29 -12.93 -11.14
CA SER A 34 1.95 -13.78 -12.15
C SER A 34 1.40 -15.21 -12.20
N LYS A 35 0.87 -15.71 -11.08
CA LYS A 35 0.26 -17.04 -10.99
C LYS A 35 -1.15 -17.13 -11.59
N SER A 36 -1.73 -15.98 -11.97
CA SER A 36 -3.06 -15.93 -12.55
C SER A 36 -3.03 -16.28 -14.05
N SER A 37 -3.87 -17.23 -14.45
CA SER A 37 -4.07 -17.58 -15.87
C SER A 37 -4.76 -16.47 -16.67
N LEU A 38 -5.22 -15.40 -16.02
CA LEU A 38 -5.98 -14.30 -16.62
C LEU A 38 -5.09 -13.19 -17.20
N VAL A 39 -3.77 -13.25 -17.00
CA VAL A 39 -2.87 -12.14 -17.35
C VAL A 39 -1.69 -12.58 -18.23
N ASN A 40 -1.24 -11.64 -19.06
CA ASN A 40 0.12 -11.57 -19.56
C ASN A 40 0.80 -10.47 -18.75
N LEU A 41 1.69 -10.83 -17.85
CA LEU A 41 2.27 -9.89 -16.89
C LEU A 41 3.60 -9.35 -17.38
N ARG A 42 3.73 -8.02 -17.35
CA ARG A 42 5.00 -7.30 -17.42
C ARG A 42 5.32 -6.69 -16.06
N VAL A 43 6.59 -6.63 -15.73
CA VAL A 43 7.05 -5.95 -14.51
C VAL A 43 8.14 -4.93 -14.84
N PHE A 44 8.05 -3.79 -14.16
CA PHE A 44 9.06 -2.72 -14.25
C PHE A 44 9.45 -2.26 -12.85
N ASN A 45 10.73 -2.04 -12.64
CA ASN A 45 11.25 -1.40 -11.45
C ASN A 45 12.44 -0.49 -11.80
N ARG A 46 12.48 0.72 -11.24
CA ARG A 46 13.59 1.68 -11.46
C ARG A 46 14.97 1.06 -11.19
N THR A 47 15.07 0.24 -10.14
CA THR A 47 16.27 -0.57 -9.86
C THR A 47 16.12 -1.92 -10.57
N MET A 48 16.79 -2.09 -11.70
CA MET A 48 16.65 -3.26 -12.58
C MET A 48 16.97 -4.58 -11.87
N GLU A 49 17.96 -4.59 -10.98
CA GLU A 49 18.36 -5.79 -10.24
C GLU A 49 17.19 -6.40 -9.44
N LYS A 50 16.26 -5.57 -8.96
CA LYS A 50 15.06 -6.07 -8.27
C LYS A 50 14.10 -6.75 -9.22
N ALA A 51 13.95 -6.25 -10.45
CA ALA A 51 13.09 -6.87 -11.45
C ALA A 51 13.68 -8.19 -11.95
N LEU A 52 14.99 -8.25 -12.15
CA LEU A 52 15.70 -9.48 -12.52
C LEU A 52 15.58 -10.53 -11.42
N LYS A 53 15.80 -10.15 -10.16
CA LYS A 53 15.62 -11.04 -9.02
C LYS A 53 14.17 -11.55 -8.91
N TRP A 54 13.18 -10.69 -9.15
CA TRP A 54 11.78 -11.09 -9.17
C TRP A 54 11.52 -12.16 -10.23
N ASN A 55 12.13 -12.02 -11.41
CA ASN A 55 11.97 -12.97 -12.52
C ASN A 55 12.66 -14.32 -12.30
N GLU A 56 13.58 -14.43 -11.33
CA GLU A 56 14.14 -15.71 -10.91
C GLU A 56 13.12 -16.54 -10.10
N GLU A 57 12.15 -15.90 -9.45
CA GLU A 57 11.17 -16.54 -8.57
C GLU A 57 9.77 -16.66 -9.21
N PHE A 58 9.43 -15.77 -10.14
CA PHE A 58 8.09 -15.65 -10.72
C PHE A 58 8.11 -15.53 -12.23
N GLU A 59 7.01 -15.94 -12.87
CA GLU A 59 6.84 -15.84 -14.32
C GLU A 59 6.32 -14.44 -14.72
N GLY A 60 6.95 -13.81 -15.73
CA GLY A 60 6.56 -12.53 -16.31
C GLY A 60 7.65 -11.94 -17.20
N GLU A 61 7.30 -10.93 -17.95
CA GLU A 61 8.23 -10.20 -18.81
C GLU A 61 8.83 -9.03 -18.02
N VAL A 62 10.15 -9.01 -17.84
CA VAL A 62 10.86 -7.85 -17.30
C VAL A 62 11.14 -6.87 -18.43
N VAL A 63 10.71 -5.62 -18.26
CA VAL A 63 10.93 -4.54 -19.24
C VAL A 63 11.84 -3.47 -18.68
N THR A 64 12.52 -2.73 -19.56
CA THR A 64 13.60 -1.81 -19.21
C THR A 64 13.23 -0.33 -19.27
N SER A 65 12.05 0.00 -19.83
CA SER A 65 11.53 1.36 -19.89
C SER A 65 10.05 1.44 -19.54
N LEU A 66 9.58 2.62 -19.13
CA LEU A 66 8.17 2.89 -18.90
C LEU A 66 7.34 2.78 -20.17
N GLU A 67 7.89 3.18 -21.32
CA GLU A 67 7.26 2.98 -22.63
C GLU A 67 6.95 1.50 -22.88
N GLN A 68 7.96 0.62 -22.75
CA GLN A 68 7.78 -0.83 -22.92
C GLN A 68 6.78 -1.38 -21.89
N ALA A 69 6.81 -0.88 -20.67
CA ALA A 69 5.93 -1.31 -19.61
C ALA A 69 4.45 -1.09 -19.98
N VAL A 70 4.10 0.10 -20.46
CA VAL A 70 2.67 0.47 -20.63
C VAL A 70 2.17 0.33 -22.07
N SER A 71 3.05 0.15 -23.05
CA SER A 71 2.63 -0.01 -24.45
C SER A 71 1.72 -1.23 -24.62
N GLY A 72 0.47 -0.98 -25.03
CA GLY A 72 -0.54 -2.02 -25.20
C GLY A 72 -1.09 -2.62 -23.90
N ALA A 73 -0.73 -2.10 -22.72
CA ALA A 73 -1.28 -2.57 -21.45
C ALA A 73 -2.78 -2.26 -21.34
N ASP A 74 -3.56 -3.24 -20.88
CA ASP A 74 -4.98 -3.06 -20.56
C ASP A 74 -5.15 -2.53 -19.14
N VAL A 75 -4.25 -2.94 -18.24
CA VAL A 75 -4.20 -2.50 -16.84
C VAL A 75 -2.77 -2.21 -16.45
N VAL A 76 -2.55 -1.07 -15.83
CA VAL A 76 -1.28 -0.69 -15.19
C VAL A 76 -1.51 -0.60 -13.69
N ILE A 77 -0.70 -1.31 -12.93
CA ILE A 77 -0.75 -1.34 -11.47
C ILE A 77 0.56 -0.75 -10.93
N THR A 78 0.47 0.19 -10.01
CA THR A 78 1.64 0.80 -9.38
C THR A 78 1.67 0.56 -7.87
N CYS A 79 2.86 0.35 -7.32
CA CYS A 79 3.13 0.32 -5.89
C CYS A 79 4.52 0.89 -5.61
N THR A 80 4.59 2.22 -5.46
CA THR A 80 5.84 2.98 -5.43
C THR A 80 6.09 3.64 -4.06
N GLY A 81 6.78 4.78 -4.00
CA GLY A 81 7.20 5.39 -2.73
C GLY A 81 6.26 6.49 -2.22
N ARG A 82 6.21 7.62 -2.92
CA ARG A 82 5.54 8.85 -2.49
C ARG A 82 5.04 9.66 -3.68
N ASP A 83 4.46 10.84 -3.42
CA ASP A 83 3.92 11.73 -4.45
C ASP A 83 4.96 12.07 -5.53
N GLU A 84 6.17 12.41 -5.15
CA GLU A 84 7.24 12.78 -6.07
C GLU A 84 7.62 11.62 -7.00
N ASP A 85 7.74 10.41 -6.45
CA ASP A 85 8.04 9.21 -7.25
C ASP A 85 6.89 8.94 -8.25
N MET A 86 5.63 9.15 -7.86
CA MET A 86 4.49 8.96 -8.74
C MET A 86 4.43 10.03 -9.82
N MET A 87 4.67 11.30 -9.46
CA MET A 87 4.74 12.41 -10.43
C MET A 87 5.84 12.18 -11.48
N GLU A 88 7.03 11.73 -11.05
CA GLU A 88 8.13 11.39 -11.94
C GLU A 88 7.75 10.24 -12.89
N ILE A 89 7.25 9.12 -12.35
CA ILE A 89 6.85 7.95 -13.15
C ILE A 89 5.76 8.29 -14.16
N VAL A 90 4.81 9.15 -13.78
CA VAL A 90 3.66 9.47 -14.65
C VAL A 90 3.99 10.57 -15.63
N PHE A 91 4.59 11.68 -15.21
CA PHE A 91 4.63 12.93 -15.97
C PHE A 91 6.01 13.39 -16.40
N ALA A 92 7.10 12.68 -16.11
CA ALA A 92 8.41 12.99 -16.71
C ALA A 92 8.34 12.91 -18.25
N ASP A 93 9.32 13.45 -18.95
CA ASP A 93 9.37 13.47 -20.43
C ASP A 93 9.26 12.05 -21.04
N ASP A 94 9.86 11.06 -20.34
CA ASP A 94 9.77 9.62 -20.65
C ASP A 94 8.76 8.90 -19.75
N GLY A 95 7.88 9.63 -19.06
CA GLY A 95 6.87 9.12 -18.16
C GLY A 95 5.76 8.35 -18.87
N LEU A 96 5.14 7.47 -18.12
CA LEU A 96 4.15 6.53 -18.68
C LEU A 96 2.90 7.19 -19.26
N TYR A 97 2.55 8.42 -18.83
CA TYR A 97 1.37 9.14 -19.29
C TYR A 97 1.34 9.25 -20.82
N THR A 98 2.51 9.54 -21.45
CA THR A 98 2.63 9.70 -22.89
C THR A 98 2.25 8.42 -23.66
N PHE A 99 2.59 7.26 -23.12
CA PHE A 99 2.49 5.96 -23.80
C PHE A 99 1.25 5.15 -23.43
N LEU A 100 0.47 5.58 -22.43
CA LEU A 100 -0.78 4.92 -22.07
C LEU A 100 -1.80 4.99 -23.20
N LYS A 101 -2.40 3.84 -23.54
CA LYS A 101 -3.48 3.79 -24.52
C LYS A 101 -4.82 4.23 -23.93
N GLU A 102 -5.67 4.77 -24.79
CA GLU A 102 -7.08 5.00 -24.48
C GLU A 102 -7.77 3.70 -24.03
N GLY A 103 -8.66 3.80 -23.05
CA GLY A 103 -9.39 2.67 -22.48
C GLY A 103 -8.59 1.81 -21.48
N ALA A 104 -7.31 2.12 -21.22
CA ALA A 104 -6.55 1.46 -20.17
C ALA A 104 -7.10 1.82 -18.78
N ILE A 105 -6.83 0.93 -17.81
CA ILE A 105 -7.13 1.16 -16.39
C ILE A 105 -5.81 1.33 -15.64
N PHE A 106 -5.70 2.39 -14.85
CA PHE A 106 -4.56 2.64 -13.98
C PHE A 106 -4.98 2.46 -12.51
N ILE A 107 -4.32 1.55 -11.80
CA ILE A 107 -4.60 1.23 -10.40
C ILE A 107 -3.37 1.58 -9.58
N ASP A 108 -3.50 2.53 -8.65
CA ASP A 108 -2.38 2.94 -7.79
C ASP A 108 -2.56 2.42 -6.35
N HIS A 109 -1.69 1.50 -5.96
CA HIS A 109 -1.60 0.98 -4.59
C HIS A 109 -0.66 1.82 -3.70
N THR A 110 0.01 2.82 -4.26
CA THR A 110 0.88 3.71 -3.49
C THR A 110 0.04 4.52 -2.50
N THR A 111 0.52 4.67 -1.27
CA THR A 111 -0.04 5.66 -0.36
C THR A 111 0.47 7.04 -0.75
N THR A 112 -0.41 7.85 -1.33
CA THR A 112 -0.16 9.20 -1.82
C THR A 112 -1.08 10.21 -1.15
N SER A 113 -0.88 11.50 -1.42
CA SER A 113 -1.82 12.54 -0.97
C SER A 113 -3.16 12.44 -1.70
N PHE A 114 -4.22 12.88 -1.03
CA PHE A 114 -5.54 13.06 -1.67
C PHE A 114 -5.47 13.96 -2.89
N LYS A 115 -4.67 15.04 -2.79
CA LYS A 115 -4.47 16.00 -3.88
C LYS A 115 -3.88 15.35 -5.12
N LEU A 116 -2.86 14.50 -4.95
CA LEU A 116 -2.26 13.80 -6.08
C LEU A 116 -3.24 12.81 -6.70
N ALA A 117 -3.98 12.02 -5.91
CA ALA A 117 -4.99 11.09 -6.44
C ALA A 117 -6.04 11.82 -7.30
N LYS A 118 -6.49 13.00 -6.87
CA LYS A 118 -7.40 13.84 -7.66
C LYS A 118 -6.75 14.31 -8.96
N HIS A 119 -5.52 14.81 -8.90
CA HIS A 119 -4.77 15.28 -10.06
C HIS A 119 -4.54 14.16 -11.08
N LEU A 120 -4.16 12.97 -10.63
CA LEU A 120 -3.99 11.80 -11.49
C LEU A 120 -5.30 11.42 -12.18
N ASN A 121 -6.42 11.37 -11.42
CA ASN A 121 -7.71 11.07 -11.99
C ASN A 121 -8.12 12.06 -13.09
N GLU A 122 -7.97 13.36 -12.85
CA GLU A 122 -8.29 14.40 -13.84
C GLU A 122 -7.42 14.27 -15.10
N SER A 123 -6.12 14.05 -14.92
CA SER A 123 -5.17 13.89 -16.02
C SER A 123 -5.45 12.63 -16.84
N PHE A 124 -5.72 11.50 -16.20
CA PHE A 124 -6.04 10.26 -16.89
C PHE A 124 -7.39 10.29 -17.59
N GLN A 125 -8.40 10.93 -17.01
CA GLN A 125 -9.69 11.14 -17.67
C GLN A 125 -9.55 11.94 -18.98
N ALA A 126 -8.70 12.96 -19.02
CA ALA A 126 -8.42 13.73 -20.23
C ALA A 126 -7.82 12.87 -21.36
N LYS A 127 -7.29 11.69 -21.04
CA LYS A 127 -6.73 10.71 -21.97
C LYS A 127 -7.63 9.46 -22.15
N SER A 128 -8.86 9.50 -21.66
CA SER A 128 -9.79 8.34 -21.65
C SER A 128 -9.19 7.10 -20.96
N VAL A 129 -8.35 7.29 -19.94
CA VAL A 129 -7.80 6.25 -19.06
C VAL A 129 -8.55 6.29 -17.74
N ALA A 130 -9.03 5.14 -17.27
CA ALA A 130 -9.71 5.05 -15.98
C ALA A 130 -8.68 4.98 -14.84
N PHE A 131 -8.95 5.65 -13.71
CA PHE A 131 -8.05 5.69 -12.56
C PHE A 131 -8.73 5.18 -11.29
N ILE A 132 -8.02 4.35 -10.54
CA ILE A 132 -8.41 3.84 -9.21
C ILE A 132 -7.25 4.09 -8.25
N ASP A 133 -7.46 4.91 -7.22
CA ASP A 133 -6.59 4.98 -6.06
C ASP A 133 -6.95 3.83 -5.09
N ALA A 134 -6.03 2.94 -4.86
CA ALA A 134 -6.28 1.67 -4.17
C ALA A 134 -5.21 1.32 -3.13
N PRO A 135 -4.88 2.24 -2.20
CA PRO A 135 -3.91 1.94 -1.16
C PRO A 135 -4.32 0.72 -0.34
N VAL A 136 -3.30 0.05 0.23
CA VAL A 136 -3.46 -1.24 0.89
C VAL A 136 -3.10 -1.19 2.37
N SER A 137 -3.66 -2.12 3.14
CA SER A 137 -3.32 -2.40 4.53
C SER A 137 -3.08 -3.89 4.72
N GLY A 138 -2.22 -4.25 5.69
CA GLY A 138 -1.82 -5.63 5.99
C GLY A 138 -0.30 -5.82 6.08
N GLY A 139 0.47 -4.79 5.71
CA GLY A 139 1.94 -4.80 5.75
C GLY A 139 2.57 -5.84 4.81
N GLU A 140 3.87 -6.03 4.94
CA GLU A 140 4.65 -6.98 4.14
C GLU A 140 4.11 -8.41 4.28
N ALA A 141 3.75 -8.83 5.51
CA ALA A 141 3.18 -10.15 5.77
C ALA A 141 1.85 -10.36 5.03
N GLY A 142 0.99 -9.34 4.99
CA GLY A 142 -0.27 -9.38 4.24
C GLY A 142 -0.04 -9.49 2.73
N ALA A 143 0.97 -8.81 2.20
CA ALA A 143 1.33 -8.88 0.79
C ALA A 143 1.90 -10.26 0.42
N VAL A 144 2.82 -10.80 1.23
CA VAL A 144 3.42 -12.13 1.03
C VAL A 144 2.34 -13.22 1.07
N ASN A 145 1.38 -13.12 1.98
CA ASN A 145 0.32 -14.13 2.12
C ASN A 145 -0.89 -13.90 1.18
N GLY A 146 -0.91 -12.85 0.37
CA GLY A 146 -2.01 -12.55 -0.55
C GLY A 146 -3.33 -12.18 0.15
N ILE A 147 -3.26 -11.58 1.34
CA ILE A 147 -4.43 -11.28 2.20
C ILE A 147 -4.58 -9.79 2.53
N LEU A 148 -4.10 -8.92 1.66
CA LEU A 148 -4.21 -7.47 1.84
C LEU A 148 -5.67 -7.02 1.90
N SER A 149 -5.90 -5.90 2.57
CA SER A 149 -7.13 -5.12 2.50
C SER A 149 -6.90 -3.91 1.61
N VAL A 150 -7.72 -3.75 0.59
CA VAL A 150 -7.66 -2.68 -0.41
C VAL A 150 -8.78 -1.68 -0.16
N MET A 151 -8.44 -0.40 -0.07
CA MET A 151 -9.36 0.72 0.05
C MET A 151 -9.38 1.46 -1.30
N ALA A 152 -10.43 1.24 -2.12
CA ALA A 152 -10.45 1.71 -3.49
C ALA A 152 -11.35 2.94 -3.68
N GLY A 153 -10.80 4.01 -4.24
CA GLY A 153 -11.53 5.18 -4.71
C GLY A 153 -11.52 5.24 -6.23
N GLY A 154 -12.64 5.66 -6.84
CA GLY A 154 -12.81 5.77 -8.29
C GLY A 154 -14.14 5.23 -8.78
N ASP A 155 -14.27 5.02 -10.08
CA ASP A 155 -15.49 4.46 -10.67
C ASP A 155 -15.71 3.01 -10.23
N LYS A 156 -16.91 2.71 -9.71
CA LYS A 156 -17.26 1.40 -9.17
C LYS A 156 -17.24 0.30 -10.24
N ALA A 157 -17.71 0.58 -11.45
CA ALA A 157 -17.73 -0.42 -12.52
C ALA A 157 -16.32 -0.75 -13.01
N VAL A 158 -15.42 0.24 -13.02
CA VAL A 158 -14.00 0.05 -13.32
C VAL A 158 -13.35 -0.83 -12.26
N LEU A 159 -13.62 -0.56 -10.97
CA LEU A 159 -13.12 -1.40 -9.87
C LEU A 159 -13.62 -2.85 -10.00
N GLU A 160 -14.92 -3.04 -10.20
CA GLU A 160 -15.53 -4.38 -10.36
C GLU A 160 -14.90 -5.13 -11.54
N SER A 161 -14.62 -4.46 -12.66
CA SER A 161 -13.95 -5.06 -13.82
C SER A 161 -12.50 -5.51 -13.54
N SER A 162 -11.87 -4.94 -12.53
CA SER A 162 -10.48 -5.20 -12.13
C SER A 162 -10.37 -6.08 -10.89
N GLU A 163 -11.50 -6.40 -10.25
CA GLU A 163 -11.54 -7.09 -8.95
C GLU A 163 -10.83 -8.46 -9.00
N SER A 164 -10.99 -9.22 -10.08
CA SER A 164 -10.33 -10.54 -10.23
C SER A 164 -8.81 -10.46 -10.22
N LEU A 165 -8.22 -9.33 -10.68
CA LEU A 165 -6.79 -9.09 -10.63
C LEU A 165 -6.35 -8.74 -9.21
N ILE A 166 -7.05 -7.82 -8.56
CA ILE A 166 -6.73 -7.35 -7.22
C ILE A 166 -6.89 -8.48 -6.18
N ARG A 167 -7.85 -9.37 -6.36
CA ARG A 167 -8.07 -10.54 -5.49
C ARG A 167 -6.94 -11.57 -5.49
N THR A 168 -6.03 -11.53 -6.44
CA THR A 168 -4.86 -12.43 -6.43
C THR A 168 -3.95 -12.18 -5.24
N TYR A 169 -3.90 -10.95 -4.71
CA TYR A 169 -3.06 -10.53 -3.59
C TYR A 169 -3.85 -9.88 -2.43
N SER A 170 -5.18 -9.92 -2.47
CA SER A 170 -6.01 -9.31 -1.43
C SER A 170 -7.19 -10.19 -1.00
N LYS A 171 -7.53 -10.12 0.28
CA LYS A 171 -8.70 -10.77 0.87
C LYS A 171 -9.93 -9.86 0.83
N ASN A 172 -9.74 -8.56 1.10
CA ASN A 172 -10.81 -7.58 1.17
C ASN A 172 -10.57 -6.47 0.16
N ILE A 173 -11.61 -6.11 -0.60
CA ILE A 173 -11.62 -4.97 -1.51
C ILE A 173 -12.86 -4.16 -1.17
N THR A 174 -12.69 -2.90 -0.76
CA THR A 174 -13.79 -2.03 -0.38
C THR A 174 -13.79 -0.78 -1.24
N HIS A 175 -14.90 -0.53 -1.95
CA HIS A 175 -15.11 0.71 -2.67
C HIS A 175 -15.47 1.82 -1.68
N MET A 176 -14.62 2.84 -1.59
CA MET A 176 -14.72 3.94 -0.63
C MET A 176 -15.45 5.16 -1.18
N GLY A 177 -15.73 5.20 -2.46
CA GLY A 177 -16.36 6.34 -3.14
C GLY A 177 -15.59 6.80 -4.37
N GLN A 178 -15.69 8.09 -4.69
CA GLN A 178 -15.00 8.69 -5.84
C GLN A 178 -13.48 8.66 -5.67
N SER A 179 -12.74 8.96 -6.76
CA SER A 179 -11.28 9.06 -6.74
C SER A 179 -10.78 9.95 -5.60
N GLY A 180 -9.74 9.50 -4.92
CA GLY A 180 -9.18 10.06 -3.68
C GLY A 180 -9.77 9.47 -2.39
N SER A 181 -10.96 8.83 -2.44
CA SER A 181 -11.57 8.26 -1.23
C SER A 181 -10.78 7.08 -0.66
N GLY A 182 -10.08 6.33 -1.50
CA GLY A 182 -9.16 5.28 -1.04
C GLY A 182 -8.01 5.86 -0.20
N GLN A 183 -7.39 6.95 -0.68
CA GLN A 183 -6.33 7.64 0.05
C GLN A 183 -6.84 8.24 1.38
N LEU A 184 -8.03 8.83 1.41
CA LEU A 184 -8.64 9.31 2.65
C LEU A 184 -8.88 8.16 3.65
N ALA A 185 -9.38 7.02 3.19
CA ALA A 185 -9.53 5.84 4.04
C ALA A 185 -8.19 5.34 4.57
N LYS A 186 -7.13 5.36 3.73
CA LYS A 186 -5.77 5.03 4.16
C LYS A 186 -5.24 6.00 5.19
N MET A 187 -5.50 7.31 5.07
CA MET A 187 -5.14 8.31 6.09
C MET A 187 -5.77 7.96 7.45
N VAL A 188 -7.06 7.62 7.47
CA VAL A 188 -7.74 7.18 8.71
C VAL A 188 -7.05 5.94 9.29
N ASN A 189 -6.72 4.95 8.47
CA ASN A 189 -5.97 3.76 8.90
C ASN A 189 -4.62 4.14 9.54
N GLN A 190 -3.86 5.06 8.95
CA GLN A 190 -2.55 5.47 9.47
C GLN A 190 -2.66 6.27 10.77
N ILE A 191 -3.65 7.14 10.91
CA ILE A 191 -3.97 7.84 12.15
C ILE A 191 -4.25 6.84 13.28
N CYS A 192 -5.09 5.83 13.02
CA CYS A 192 -5.41 4.79 14.00
C CYS A 192 -4.16 3.99 14.40
N ILE A 193 -3.32 3.56 13.44
CA ILE A 193 -2.09 2.81 13.73
C ILE A 193 -1.14 3.63 14.60
N ALA A 194 -0.95 4.92 14.29
CA ALA A 194 -0.08 5.81 15.07
C ALA A 194 -0.56 5.90 16.52
N GLY A 195 -1.86 6.11 16.74
CA GLY A 195 -2.45 6.17 18.08
C GLY A 195 -2.33 4.86 18.86
N LEU A 196 -2.60 3.73 18.19
CA LEU A 196 -2.46 2.39 18.80
C LEU A 196 -1.02 2.10 19.22
N LEU A 197 -0.03 2.40 18.38
CA LEU A 197 1.39 2.19 18.71
C LEU A 197 1.86 3.10 19.84
N GLN A 198 1.39 4.35 19.89
CA GLN A 198 1.73 5.25 20.99
C GLN A 198 1.19 4.75 22.32
N GLY A 199 -0.11 4.40 22.38
CA GLY A 199 -0.71 3.86 23.61
C GLY A 199 -0.09 2.53 24.03
N LEU A 200 0.21 1.64 23.07
CA LEU A 200 0.89 0.39 23.36
C LEU A 200 2.32 0.63 23.91
N SER A 201 3.08 1.56 23.32
CA SER A 201 4.42 1.93 23.78
C SER A 201 4.43 2.39 25.23
N GLU A 202 3.54 3.31 25.59
CA GLU A 202 3.41 3.83 26.96
C GLU A 202 2.97 2.73 27.93
N GLY A 203 1.99 1.90 27.54
CA GLY A 203 1.49 0.80 28.35
C GLY A 203 2.56 -0.26 28.67
N LEU A 204 3.38 -0.63 27.67
CA LEU A 204 4.47 -1.60 27.86
C LEU A 204 5.57 -1.03 28.76
N LEU A 205 6.00 0.23 28.57
CA LEU A 205 6.99 0.88 29.41
C LEU A 205 6.50 1.05 30.85
N PHE A 206 5.21 1.39 31.04
CA PHE A 206 4.61 1.43 32.36
C PHE A 206 4.66 0.06 33.05
N ALA A 207 4.31 -1.02 32.33
CA ALA A 207 4.36 -2.37 32.86
C ALA A 207 5.79 -2.78 33.26
N GLU A 208 6.79 -2.42 32.44
CA GLU A 208 8.21 -2.67 32.75
C GLU A 208 8.64 -1.92 34.01
N SER A 209 8.24 -0.66 34.19
CA SER A 209 8.59 0.14 35.39
C SER A 209 8.01 -0.44 36.69
N GLU A 210 6.85 -1.10 36.59
CA GLU A 210 6.20 -1.78 37.72
C GLU A 210 6.62 -3.26 37.87
N ASN A 211 7.56 -3.74 37.07
CA ASN A 211 8.04 -5.12 37.06
C ASN A 211 6.92 -6.16 36.83
N ILE A 212 5.92 -5.83 36.02
CA ILE A 212 4.85 -6.75 35.62
C ILE A 212 5.43 -7.76 34.60
N ASP A 213 5.13 -9.06 34.81
CA ASP A 213 5.51 -10.08 33.85
C ASP A 213 4.81 -9.85 32.50
N MET A 214 5.58 -9.49 31.48
CA MET A 214 5.07 -9.08 30.17
C MET A 214 4.24 -10.17 29.50
N LYS A 215 4.63 -11.43 29.65
CA LYS A 215 3.91 -12.56 29.05
C LYS A 215 2.52 -12.71 29.67
N SER A 216 2.43 -12.66 30.98
CA SER A 216 1.16 -12.73 31.71
C SER A 216 0.27 -11.52 31.44
N LEU A 217 0.88 -10.32 31.35
CA LEU A 217 0.16 -9.11 30.99
C LEU A 217 -0.50 -9.24 29.61
N LEU A 218 0.28 -9.54 28.58
CA LEU A 218 -0.22 -9.67 27.21
C LEU A 218 -1.31 -10.74 27.09
N LEU A 219 -1.14 -11.89 27.77
CA LEU A 219 -2.15 -12.92 27.83
C LEU A 219 -3.48 -12.41 28.45
N ALA A 220 -3.38 -11.59 29.48
CA ALA A 220 -4.56 -11.06 30.17
C ALA A 220 -5.33 -10.03 29.34
N ILE A 221 -4.63 -9.14 28.60
CA ILE A 221 -5.27 -8.01 27.90
C ILE A 221 -5.56 -8.28 26.43
N SER A 222 -4.93 -9.26 25.78
CA SER A 222 -5.11 -9.55 24.36
C SER A 222 -6.52 -10.07 24.01
N GLY A 223 -7.27 -10.59 24.98
CA GLY A 223 -8.68 -10.99 24.80
C GLY A 223 -9.70 -9.91 25.12
N GLY A 224 -9.27 -8.72 25.54
CA GLY A 224 -10.11 -7.62 26.03
C GLY A 224 -10.22 -6.46 25.05
N ALA A 225 -10.82 -5.36 25.54
CA ALA A 225 -11.08 -4.15 24.75
C ALA A 225 -9.81 -3.40 24.28
N ALA A 226 -8.65 -3.67 24.89
CA ALA A 226 -7.37 -3.07 24.50
C ALA A 226 -6.68 -3.83 23.36
N GLN A 227 -7.21 -4.99 22.95
CA GLN A 227 -6.63 -5.80 21.89
C GLN A 227 -6.51 -5.01 20.58
N SER A 228 -5.43 -5.25 19.87
CA SER A 228 -5.21 -4.72 18.53
C SER A 228 -4.24 -5.60 17.75
N TRP A 229 -4.26 -5.53 16.42
CA TRP A 229 -3.25 -6.19 15.59
C TRP A 229 -1.83 -5.79 16.01
N GLN A 230 -1.63 -4.54 16.41
CA GLN A 230 -0.32 -4.05 16.87
C GLN A 230 0.10 -4.74 18.18
N MET A 231 -0.82 -4.91 19.12
CA MET A 231 -0.55 -5.67 20.35
C MET A 231 -0.16 -7.12 20.04
N ASP A 232 -0.96 -7.81 19.22
CA ASP A 232 -0.73 -9.23 18.92
C ASP A 232 0.57 -9.49 18.17
N ASN A 233 1.01 -8.54 17.31
CA ASN A 233 2.11 -8.76 16.38
C ASN A 233 3.36 -7.92 16.69
N ARG A 234 3.30 -6.98 17.64
CA ARG A 234 4.39 -6.05 17.95
C ARG A 234 4.77 -5.99 19.43
N ALA A 235 3.83 -6.23 20.36
CA ALA A 235 4.14 -6.04 21.78
C ALA A 235 5.36 -6.84 22.26
N GLN A 236 5.50 -8.09 21.82
CA GLN A 236 6.63 -8.93 22.21
C GLN A 236 7.97 -8.42 21.65
N THR A 237 8.02 -8.04 20.37
CA THR A 237 9.23 -7.49 19.74
C THR A 237 9.57 -6.09 20.26
N MET A 238 8.56 -5.28 20.64
CA MET A 238 8.76 -4.02 21.34
C MET A 238 9.43 -4.22 22.69
N HIS A 239 8.94 -5.16 23.49
CA HIS A 239 9.56 -5.53 24.78
C HIS A 239 11.01 -6.02 24.62
N GLN A 240 11.29 -6.74 23.52
CA GLN A 240 12.65 -7.24 23.19
C GLN A 240 13.54 -6.18 22.51
N ARG A 241 13.00 -4.99 22.17
CA ARG A 241 13.70 -3.92 21.40
C ARG A 241 14.15 -4.39 20.01
N GLU A 242 13.37 -5.25 19.37
CA GLU A 242 13.59 -5.74 18.02
C GLU A 242 12.72 -4.98 17.03
N PHE A 243 13.35 -4.25 16.09
CA PHE A 243 12.63 -3.34 15.17
C PHE A 243 13.10 -3.43 13.72
N ASP A 244 13.97 -4.38 13.36
CA ASP A 244 14.50 -4.52 12.00
C ASP A 244 13.59 -5.38 11.10
N PHE A 245 12.35 -4.94 10.95
CA PHE A 245 11.33 -5.58 10.10
C PHE A 245 10.18 -4.61 9.78
N GLY A 246 9.15 -5.10 9.12
CA GLY A 246 7.84 -4.48 9.00
C GLY A 246 7.79 -3.18 8.22
N PHE A 247 7.09 -2.19 8.78
CA PHE A 247 6.77 -0.91 8.14
C PHE A 247 7.66 0.22 8.67
N ALA A 248 8.60 0.67 7.85
CA ALA A 248 9.62 1.62 8.26
C ALA A 248 9.05 3.01 8.66
N ILE A 249 9.61 3.58 9.74
CA ILE A 249 9.25 4.91 10.28
C ILE A 249 9.19 5.98 9.20
N LYS A 250 10.16 6.02 8.28
CA LYS A 250 10.17 7.03 7.19
C LYS A 250 8.90 7.05 6.34
N TRP A 251 8.25 5.90 6.18
CA TRP A 251 6.98 5.80 5.46
C TRP A 251 5.80 6.24 6.31
N MET A 252 5.84 5.98 7.62
CA MET A 252 4.82 6.48 8.54
C MET A 252 4.90 8.01 8.65
N VAL A 253 6.09 8.60 8.72
CA VAL A 253 6.28 10.05 8.68
C VAL A 253 5.68 10.65 7.40
N LYS A 254 5.96 10.06 6.24
CA LYS A 254 5.32 10.46 4.98
C LYS A 254 3.80 10.40 5.06
N ASP A 255 3.26 9.26 5.52
CA ASP A 255 1.81 9.03 5.56
C ASP A 255 1.11 9.99 6.54
N LEU A 256 1.66 10.19 7.73
CA LEU A 256 1.12 11.15 8.71
C LEU A 256 1.27 12.61 8.24
N GLY A 257 2.32 12.92 7.48
CA GLY A 257 2.46 14.21 6.80
C GLY A 257 1.27 14.51 5.88
N TYR A 258 0.88 13.54 5.05
CA TYR A 258 -0.32 13.66 4.21
C TYR A 258 -1.61 13.83 5.03
N CYS A 259 -1.73 13.12 6.18
CA CYS A 259 -2.88 13.27 7.07
C CYS A 259 -2.96 14.70 7.64
N ILE A 260 -1.83 15.25 8.11
CA ILE A 260 -1.74 16.59 8.69
C ILE A 260 -2.05 17.67 7.64
N ASP A 261 -1.54 17.51 6.42
CA ASP A 261 -1.80 18.47 5.33
C ASP A 261 -3.26 18.42 4.86
N GLN A 262 -3.86 17.23 4.80
CA GLN A 262 -5.28 17.08 4.50
C GLN A 262 -6.14 17.67 5.61
N ALA A 263 -5.78 17.50 6.87
CA ALA A 263 -6.48 18.06 8.02
C ALA A 263 -6.47 19.59 8.01
N LYS A 264 -5.35 20.23 7.62
CA LYS A 264 -5.31 21.68 7.39
C LYS A 264 -6.30 22.13 6.33
N SER A 265 -6.45 21.36 5.25
CA SER A 265 -7.33 21.72 4.13
C SER A 265 -8.82 21.63 4.46
N ASN A 266 -9.21 20.76 5.39
CA ASN A 266 -10.60 20.55 5.81
C ASN A 266 -10.92 21.06 7.23
N ASN A 267 -9.96 21.78 7.86
CA ASN A 267 -10.06 22.31 9.24
C ASN A 267 -10.32 21.25 10.31
N SER A 268 -9.82 20.02 10.12
CA SER A 268 -9.84 18.98 11.16
C SER A 268 -8.71 19.17 12.16
N ASP A 269 -8.97 18.91 13.45
CA ASP A 269 -7.90 18.87 14.44
C ASP A 269 -7.31 17.45 14.57
N LEU A 270 -6.00 17.34 14.37
CA LEU A 270 -5.22 16.11 14.56
C LEU A 270 -4.09 16.35 15.59
N GLY A 271 -4.38 17.01 16.71
CA GLY A 271 -3.38 17.38 17.71
C GLY A 271 -2.52 16.19 18.15
N PHE A 272 -3.16 15.10 18.59
CA PHE A 272 -2.45 13.88 18.98
C PHE A 272 -1.63 13.23 17.84
N THR A 273 -2.17 13.19 16.64
CA THR A 273 -1.45 12.65 15.46
C THR A 273 -0.20 13.49 15.14
N LYS A 274 -0.25 14.81 15.33
CA LYS A 274 0.91 15.70 15.15
C LYS A 274 2.00 15.40 16.18
N GLU A 275 1.65 15.18 17.44
CA GLU A 275 2.63 14.79 18.47
C GLU A 275 3.33 13.48 18.11
N VAL A 276 2.58 12.47 17.68
CA VAL A 276 3.16 11.18 17.26
C VAL A 276 4.01 11.35 16.00
N TYR A 277 3.60 12.19 15.06
CA TYR A 277 4.41 12.53 13.89
C TYR A 277 5.76 13.13 14.28
N GLU A 278 5.79 14.11 15.19
CA GLU A 278 7.01 14.77 15.67
C GLU A 278 7.93 13.77 16.38
N ARG A 279 7.38 12.83 17.15
CA ARG A 279 8.13 11.74 17.79
C ARG A 279 8.81 10.85 16.73
N TYR A 280 8.11 10.47 15.66
CA TYR A 280 8.71 9.72 14.56
C TYR A 280 9.78 10.50 13.79
N VAL A 281 9.59 11.81 13.57
CA VAL A 281 10.62 12.66 12.97
C VAL A 281 11.88 12.67 13.84
N SER A 282 11.74 12.86 15.15
CA SER A 282 12.87 12.79 16.10
C SER A 282 13.61 11.45 16.05
N LEU A 283 12.88 10.34 15.94
CA LEU A 283 13.50 9.01 15.79
C LEU A 283 14.24 8.86 14.47
N MET A 284 13.73 9.42 13.38
CA MET A 284 14.45 9.44 12.10
C MET A 284 15.78 10.17 12.21
N ASP A 285 15.81 11.32 12.87
CA ASP A 285 17.02 12.13 13.10
C ASP A 285 18.04 11.39 13.97
N LYS A 286 17.56 10.48 14.85
CA LYS A 286 18.39 9.60 15.69
C LYS A 286 18.81 8.29 14.97
N GLY A 287 18.53 8.14 13.66
CA GLY A 287 18.98 7.02 12.85
C GLY A 287 17.99 5.86 12.67
N HIS A 288 16.75 5.98 13.20
CA HIS A 288 15.72 4.93 13.16
C HIS A 288 14.79 5.01 11.92
N ALA A 289 15.20 5.68 10.84
CA ALA A 289 14.36 5.86 9.66
C ALA A 289 13.87 4.54 9.02
N TYR A 290 14.63 3.47 9.16
CA TYR A 290 14.31 2.15 8.60
C TYR A 290 13.77 1.14 9.60
N SER A 291 13.74 1.47 10.90
CA SER A 291 13.13 0.65 11.94
C SER A 291 11.60 0.57 11.75
N ASP A 292 11.00 -0.54 12.20
CA ASP A 292 9.53 -0.68 12.22
C ASP A 292 8.88 0.45 13.03
N THR A 293 7.67 0.82 12.66
CA THR A 293 6.92 1.88 13.35
C THR A 293 6.72 1.63 14.85
N SER A 294 6.79 0.38 15.29
CA SER A 294 6.74 0.02 16.72
C SER A 294 7.97 0.51 17.52
N ALA A 295 9.06 0.90 16.83
CA ALA A 295 10.19 1.58 17.46
C ALA A 295 9.82 2.98 18.04
N LEU A 296 8.57 3.44 17.89
CA LEU A 296 8.03 4.60 18.58
C LEU A 296 8.26 4.54 20.11
N MET A 297 8.30 3.32 20.65
CA MET A 297 8.63 3.06 22.06
C MET A 297 9.97 3.66 22.49
N LEU A 298 10.98 3.66 21.61
CA LEU A 298 12.31 4.20 21.89
C LEU A 298 12.31 5.71 22.11
N PHE A 299 11.31 6.44 21.59
CA PHE A 299 11.21 7.89 21.83
C PHE A 299 11.11 8.19 23.32
N ASN A 300 10.31 7.43 24.06
CA ASN A 300 10.09 7.63 25.49
C ASN A 300 11.30 7.16 26.34
N GLU A 301 12.18 6.31 25.82
CA GLU A 301 13.40 5.85 26.48
C GLU A 301 14.59 6.79 26.25
N LEU A 302 14.59 7.51 25.12
CA LEU A 302 15.70 8.38 24.71
C LEU A 302 15.52 9.84 25.15
N ASN A 303 14.41 10.18 25.79
CA ASN A 303 14.06 11.50 26.32
C ASN A 303 13.63 11.40 27.78
#